data_ce38c01aa881c667868fd90e38f456ad
#
_entry.id   ce38c01aa881c667868fd90e38f456ad
#
_cell.length_a   1.000
_cell.length_b   1.000
_cell.length_c   1.000
_cell.angle_alpha   90.00
_cell.angle_beta   90.00
_cell.angle_gamma   90.00
#
_symmetry.space_group_name_H-M   'P 1'
#
loop_
_entity.id
_entity.type
_entity.pdbx_description
1 polymer ?
#
loop_
_entity_poly.entity_id
_entity_poly.type
_entity_poly.pdbx_seq_one_letter_code
_entity_poly.pdbx_strand_id
1 'polypeptide(L)'
;MSDFVNNPADPIQTEEGEDRRISTVSHESQSYPALVWRRFRRSVPGMFGLVLVIMLLIISVFAEFFAPVAPRAAHDAFAAPAKISWYVPGEGPHSGWRLLPVSFPIVEGDALDPITYQPLSGPDYDNPRKIVLFAKGWDYHWLGIPMQRHFIGTEDGTPLHVLGTDKLGRDILSRGIIGSRISLAIALISITLITMIGTMVGITSGYLGGRFDLWLQRVVEFVLAFPHLPLFLALATLIPVTAPSTLFLSFVLLVIVGRGWAQLSREVRSKTLALRGVDYVRAAEAIGASDGRIITRHILPNVTSHVIVSVTLGIPTIVLLESFLGFLGFAVKPPLISWGLMLQDAGTFSAIGSYPWILSPVGFVLITVFAFNALGDGLRDAIDPY
;
A
#
# COMPACT_ATOMS: atom_id res chain seq x y z
N MET A 1 10.05 -31.45 -88.88
CA MET A 1 8.74 -31.35 -89.53
C MET A 1 7.93 -30.58 -88.55
N SER A 2 7.96 -29.26 -88.72
CA SER A 2 6.93 -28.32 -89.12
C SER A 2 5.83 -28.21 -88.05
N ASP A 3 5.45 -27.11 -87.48
CA ASP A 3 5.32 -25.77 -88.01
C ASP A 3 5.30 -24.73 -86.92
N PHE A 4 6.03 -23.63 -87.19
CA PHE A 4 5.87 -22.35 -86.57
C PHE A 4 4.59 -21.67 -87.11
N VAL A 5 3.68 -21.24 -86.23
CA VAL A 5 2.71 -20.23 -86.60
C VAL A 5 2.80 -19.08 -85.61
N ASN A 6 3.30 -17.95 -86.17
CA ASN A 6 3.23 -16.62 -85.62
C ASN A 6 1.79 -16.24 -85.28
N ASN A 7 1.60 -15.60 -84.18
CA ASN A 7 0.43 -14.74 -83.94
C ASN A 7 0.90 -13.39 -83.38
N PRO A 8 0.48 -12.25 -83.97
CA PRO A 8 1.00 -10.95 -83.68
C PRO A 8 0.29 -10.26 -82.50
N ALA A 9 1.09 -9.50 -81.81
CA ALA A 9 0.77 -8.27 -81.11
C ALA A 9 -0.67 -8.06 -80.55
N ASP A 10 -0.88 -8.39 -79.28
CA ASP A 10 -1.89 -7.71 -78.49
C ASP A 10 -1.28 -6.43 -77.87
N PRO A 11 -1.99 -5.28 -77.93
CA PRO A 11 -1.50 -4.04 -77.39
C PRO A 11 -1.50 -4.08 -75.85
N ILE A 12 -0.39 -3.65 -75.26
CA ILE A 12 -0.23 -3.38 -73.85
C ILE A 12 -1.34 -2.41 -73.47
N GLN A 13 -2.36 -2.93 -72.77
CA GLN A 13 -3.29 -2.09 -72.02
C GLN A 13 -2.52 -1.52 -70.83
N THR A 14 -2.14 -0.27 -70.93
CA THR A 14 -1.78 0.55 -69.81
C THR A 14 -3.01 0.71 -68.95
N GLU A 15 -3.13 -0.10 -67.89
CA GLU A 15 -4.06 0.17 -66.78
C GLU A 15 -3.53 1.43 -66.05
N GLU A 16 -4.09 2.58 -66.47
CA GLU A 16 -4.08 3.82 -65.70
C GLU A 16 -4.77 3.59 -64.35
N GLY A 17 -4.06 3.92 -63.28
CA GLY A 17 -4.69 4.58 -62.17
C GLY A 17 -5.47 3.73 -61.18
N GLU A 18 -4.89 2.74 -60.54
CA GLU A 18 -5.26 2.45 -59.15
C GLU A 18 -4.36 3.27 -58.22
N ASP A 19 -4.81 4.50 -58.04
CA ASP A 19 -4.37 5.39 -56.97
C ASP A 19 -4.62 4.64 -55.62
N ARG A 20 -3.69 3.76 -55.26
CA ARG A 20 -3.61 3.21 -53.90
C ARG A 20 -3.40 4.40 -53.01
N ARG A 21 -4.52 4.96 -52.53
CA ARG A 21 -4.54 5.76 -51.33
C ARG A 21 -3.92 4.88 -50.25
N ILE A 22 -2.60 4.94 -50.16
CA ILE A 22 -1.89 4.60 -48.95
C ILE A 22 -2.49 5.52 -47.91
N SER A 23 -3.52 5.03 -47.23
CA SER A 23 -4.00 5.65 -46.01
C SER A 23 -2.77 5.72 -45.12
N THR A 24 -2.15 6.87 -45.12
CA THR A 24 -1.20 7.24 -44.08
C THR A 24 -1.98 7.22 -42.78
N VAL A 25 -2.11 6.02 -42.22
CA VAL A 25 -2.43 5.88 -40.82
C VAL A 25 -1.28 6.61 -40.15
N SER A 26 -1.53 7.85 -39.80
CA SER A 26 -0.65 8.60 -38.91
C SER A 26 -0.60 7.79 -37.61
N HIS A 27 0.37 6.89 -37.54
CA HIS A 27 0.81 6.36 -36.25
C HIS A 27 1.40 7.58 -35.55
N GLU A 28 0.52 8.38 -34.93
CA GLU A 28 0.96 9.23 -33.83
C GLU A 28 1.75 8.32 -32.94
N SER A 29 3.05 8.52 -32.91
CA SER A 29 3.97 7.78 -32.06
C SER A 29 3.59 8.09 -30.62
N GLN A 30 2.64 7.32 -30.10
CA GLN A 30 2.21 7.48 -28.71
C GLN A 30 3.44 7.31 -27.84
N SER A 31 3.69 8.25 -26.97
CA SER A 31 4.79 8.15 -26.02
C SER A 31 4.64 6.88 -25.18
N TYR A 32 5.74 6.20 -24.87
CA TYR A 32 5.73 4.96 -24.08
C TYR A 32 4.85 5.06 -22.80
N PRO A 33 4.91 6.15 -22.02
CA PRO A 33 4.02 6.31 -20.86
C PRO A 33 2.52 6.31 -21.20
N ALA A 34 2.15 6.92 -22.34
CA ALA A 34 0.75 6.94 -22.78
C ALA A 34 0.26 5.53 -23.16
N LEU A 35 1.12 4.72 -23.78
CA LEU A 35 0.82 3.33 -24.10
C LEU A 35 0.63 2.48 -22.83
N VAL A 36 1.55 2.60 -21.87
CA VAL A 36 1.47 1.92 -20.57
C VAL A 36 0.18 2.31 -19.85
N TRP A 37 -0.13 3.61 -19.77
CA TRP A 37 -1.36 4.08 -19.14
C TRP A 37 -2.62 3.55 -19.83
N ARG A 38 -2.65 3.53 -21.16
CA ARG A 38 -3.79 2.96 -21.92
C ARG A 38 -3.99 1.48 -21.64
N ARG A 39 -2.90 0.70 -21.52
CA ARG A 39 -2.95 -0.73 -21.16
C ARG A 39 -3.40 -0.91 -19.72
N PHE A 40 -2.81 -0.16 -18.79
CA PHE A 40 -3.14 -0.20 -17.38
C PHE A 40 -4.64 0.06 -17.12
N ARG A 41 -5.23 1.06 -17.79
CA ARG A 41 -6.68 1.36 -17.67
C ARG A 41 -7.59 0.22 -18.13
N ARG A 42 -7.10 -0.75 -18.89
CA ARG A 42 -7.84 -1.96 -19.28
C ARG A 42 -7.73 -3.08 -18.25
N SER A 43 -6.77 -3.02 -17.36
CA SER A 43 -6.63 -3.97 -16.27
C SER A 43 -7.65 -3.65 -15.17
N VAL A 44 -8.70 -4.46 -15.04
CA VAL A 44 -9.71 -4.29 -13.99
C VAL A 44 -9.10 -4.41 -12.59
N PRO A 45 -8.26 -5.43 -12.29
CA PRO A 45 -7.60 -5.51 -10.98
C PRO A 45 -6.70 -4.32 -10.69
N GLY A 46 -5.90 -3.87 -11.69
CA GLY A 46 -5.02 -2.73 -11.55
C GLY A 46 -5.77 -1.43 -11.24
N MET A 47 -6.86 -1.16 -11.96
CA MET A 47 -7.71 0.02 -11.70
C MET A 47 -8.39 -0.05 -10.34
N PHE A 48 -8.88 -1.22 -9.94
CA PHE A 48 -9.44 -1.41 -8.61
C PHE A 48 -8.39 -1.17 -7.51
N GLY A 49 -7.19 -1.72 -7.67
CA GLY A 49 -6.06 -1.48 -6.77
C GLY A 49 -5.69 0.00 -6.70
N LEU A 50 -5.66 0.72 -7.83
CA LEU A 50 -5.39 2.16 -7.87
C LEU A 50 -6.43 2.95 -7.07
N VAL A 51 -7.71 2.66 -7.27
CA VAL A 51 -8.80 3.34 -6.54
C VAL A 51 -8.66 3.10 -5.03
N LEU A 52 -8.40 1.85 -4.61
CA LEU A 52 -8.19 1.51 -3.20
C LEU A 52 -6.97 2.23 -2.61
N VAL A 53 -5.84 2.27 -3.33
CA VAL A 53 -4.63 2.97 -2.87
C VAL A 53 -4.90 4.47 -2.73
N ILE A 54 -5.57 5.11 -3.71
CA ILE A 54 -5.94 6.52 -3.62
C ILE A 54 -6.85 6.76 -2.42
N MET A 55 -7.84 5.90 -2.20
CA MET A 55 -8.76 5.98 -1.06
C MET A 55 -8.00 5.86 0.27
N LEU A 56 -7.08 4.89 0.40
CA LEU A 56 -6.23 4.72 1.58
C LEU A 56 -5.37 5.96 1.85
N LEU A 57 -4.77 6.55 0.81
CA LEU A 57 -3.98 7.77 0.94
C LEU A 57 -4.85 8.97 1.35
N ILE A 58 -6.04 9.13 0.77
CA ILE A 58 -6.99 10.18 1.16
C ILE A 58 -7.39 10.01 2.63
N ILE A 59 -7.77 8.79 3.03
CA ILE A 59 -8.14 8.50 4.44
C ILE A 59 -6.95 8.78 5.36
N SER A 60 -5.73 8.43 4.97
CA SER A 60 -4.52 8.69 5.77
C SER A 60 -4.23 10.19 5.91
N VAL A 61 -4.36 10.98 4.84
CA VAL A 61 -4.13 12.44 4.88
C VAL A 61 -5.19 13.15 5.73
N PHE A 62 -6.45 12.77 5.57
CA PHE A 62 -7.59 13.35 6.30
C PHE A 62 -8.04 12.47 7.48
N ALA A 63 -7.10 11.82 8.17
CA ALA A 63 -7.41 10.78 9.12
C ALA A 63 -8.28 11.27 10.29
N GLU A 64 -8.09 12.50 10.79
CA GLU A 64 -8.93 13.07 11.85
C GLU A 64 -10.38 13.28 11.38
N PHE A 65 -10.58 13.65 10.11
CA PHE A 65 -11.92 13.79 9.56
C PHE A 65 -12.66 12.45 9.49
N PHE A 66 -11.95 11.36 9.16
CA PHE A 66 -12.53 10.03 9.06
C PHE A 66 -12.62 9.29 10.40
N ALA A 67 -11.92 9.75 11.45
CA ALA A 67 -11.92 9.16 12.78
C ALA A 67 -13.11 9.67 13.61
N PRO A 68 -14.16 8.85 13.85
CA PRO A 68 -15.37 9.32 14.54
C PRO A 68 -15.15 9.65 16.02
N VAL A 69 -14.15 9.02 16.64
CA VAL A 69 -13.84 9.18 18.07
C VAL A 69 -12.40 9.65 18.26
N ALA A 70 -12.14 10.46 19.28
CA ALA A 70 -10.78 10.89 19.58
C ALA A 70 -9.88 9.67 19.86
N PRO A 71 -8.75 9.49 19.16
CA PRO A 71 -7.96 8.24 19.19
C PRO A 71 -7.27 7.96 20.53
N ARG A 72 -7.23 8.95 21.42
CA ARG A 72 -6.64 8.84 22.75
C ARG A 72 -7.68 8.90 23.88
N ALA A 73 -8.94 9.18 23.56
CA ALA A 73 -10.01 9.11 24.55
C ALA A 73 -10.17 7.66 25.03
N ALA A 74 -10.26 7.50 26.33
CA ALA A 74 -10.54 6.22 26.96
C ALA A 74 -12.03 6.15 27.31
N HIS A 75 -12.64 5.06 26.92
CA HIS A 75 -14.01 4.68 27.22
C HIS A 75 -14.00 3.34 27.94
N ASP A 76 -15.05 2.56 27.84
CA ASP A 76 -15.10 1.23 28.43
C ASP A 76 -14.10 0.29 27.75
N ALA A 77 -13.28 -0.36 28.54
CA ALA A 77 -12.27 -1.30 28.05
C ALA A 77 -12.97 -2.51 27.41
N PHE A 78 -12.47 -2.93 26.25
CA PHE A 78 -13.01 -4.06 25.49
C PHE A 78 -14.51 -3.92 25.14
N ALA A 79 -15.05 -2.69 25.03
CA ALA A 79 -16.41 -2.52 24.59
C ALA A 79 -16.61 -3.13 23.20
N ALA A 80 -17.67 -3.91 23.05
CA ALA A 80 -18.00 -4.60 21.81
C ALA A 80 -18.31 -3.60 20.67
N PRO A 81 -18.13 -4.00 19.39
CA PRO A 81 -18.55 -3.21 18.25
C PRO A 81 -20.01 -2.80 18.33
N ALA A 82 -20.30 -1.53 18.07
CA ALA A 82 -21.65 -1.01 18.07
C ALA A 82 -22.52 -1.77 17.04
N LYS A 83 -23.71 -2.21 17.45
CA LYS A 83 -24.65 -2.83 16.52
C LYS A 83 -25.28 -1.75 15.65
N ILE A 84 -24.96 -1.75 14.37
CA ILE A 84 -25.52 -0.82 13.38
C ILE A 84 -26.62 -1.53 12.62
N SER A 85 -27.82 -0.92 12.54
CA SER A 85 -28.96 -1.47 11.82
C SER A 85 -29.77 -0.38 11.13
N TRP A 86 -30.42 -0.76 10.03
CA TRP A 86 -31.43 0.05 9.33
C TRP A 86 -32.85 -0.21 9.83
N TYR A 87 -33.00 -1.21 10.70
CA TYR A 87 -34.27 -1.61 11.30
C TYR A 87 -34.17 -1.57 12.82
N VAL A 88 -35.11 -0.87 13.44
CA VAL A 88 -35.24 -0.81 14.90
C VAL A 88 -36.32 -1.81 15.30
N PRO A 89 -35.97 -2.90 16.03
CA PRO A 89 -36.93 -3.86 16.51
C PRO A 89 -37.78 -3.26 17.64
N GLY A 90 -39.02 -3.75 17.80
CA GLY A 90 -39.95 -3.33 18.87
C GLY A 90 -41.27 -2.80 18.33
N GLU A 91 -42.19 -2.48 19.25
CA GLU A 91 -43.55 -1.92 18.96
C GLU A 91 -43.65 -0.43 19.31
N GLY A 92 -42.56 0.23 19.66
CA GLY A 92 -42.52 1.62 20.09
C GLY A 92 -42.55 2.64 18.91
N PRO A 93 -42.68 3.95 19.20
CA PRO A 93 -42.72 5.02 18.20
C PRO A 93 -41.44 5.13 17.37
N HIS A 94 -40.38 4.45 17.79
CA HIS A 94 -39.09 4.41 17.11
C HIS A 94 -38.84 3.09 16.35
N SER A 95 -39.76 2.12 16.37
CA SER A 95 -39.66 0.84 15.66
C SER A 95 -39.85 1.00 14.15
N GLY A 96 -39.25 0.07 13.37
CA GLY A 96 -39.39 -0.01 11.91
C GLY A 96 -38.14 0.38 11.13
N TRP A 97 -38.30 0.43 9.81
CA TRP A 97 -37.22 0.79 8.88
C TRP A 97 -36.87 2.27 8.94
N ARG A 98 -35.60 2.57 8.94
CA ARG A 98 -35.05 3.94 8.94
C ARG A 98 -34.31 4.25 7.64
N LEU A 99 -34.42 5.51 7.21
CA LEU A 99 -33.68 6.01 6.04
C LEU A 99 -32.17 6.11 6.34
N LEU A 100 -31.82 6.46 7.58
CA LEU A 100 -30.43 6.49 8.08
C LEU A 100 -30.23 5.36 9.06
N PRO A 101 -29.01 4.73 9.09
CA PRO A 101 -28.72 3.68 10.04
C PRO A 101 -28.73 4.23 11.47
N VAL A 102 -29.05 3.38 12.40
CA VAL A 102 -28.98 3.65 13.82
C VAL A 102 -27.95 2.74 14.48
N SER A 103 -27.30 3.24 15.50
CA SER A 103 -26.39 2.48 16.36
C SER A 103 -27.10 2.20 17.68
N PHE A 104 -26.99 0.98 18.16
CA PHE A 104 -27.43 0.59 19.50
C PHE A 104 -26.21 0.52 20.41
N PRO A 105 -26.19 1.25 21.53
CA PRO A 105 -25.14 1.09 22.54
C PRO A 105 -25.19 -0.34 23.07
N ILE A 106 -24.04 -0.88 23.37
CA ILE A 106 -23.93 -2.20 24.04
C ILE A 106 -23.97 -1.94 25.53
N VAL A 107 -24.92 -2.54 26.21
CA VAL A 107 -25.10 -2.45 27.67
C VAL A 107 -24.79 -3.81 28.29
N GLU A 108 -24.10 -3.81 29.43
CA GLU A 108 -23.88 -5.01 30.21
C GLU A 108 -25.18 -5.42 30.87
N GLY A 109 -25.58 -6.67 30.64
CA GLY A 109 -26.74 -7.27 31.30
C GLY A 109 -26.36 -7.87 32.64
N ASP A 110 -27.38 -8.12 33.49
CA ASP A 110 -27.20 -8.74 34.79
C ASP A 110 -26.85 -10.25 34.75
N ALA A 111 -27.05 -10.89 33.59
CA ALA A 111 -26.76 -12.29 33.37
C ALA A 111 -25.29 -12.51 32.99
N LEU A 112 -24.65 -13.53 33.64
CA LEU A 112 -23.28 -13.92 33.32
C LEU A 112 -23.27 -15.07 32.31
N ASP A 113 -22.33 -15.02 31.39
CA ASP A 113 -22.01 -16.14 30.51
C ASP A 113 -21.51 -17.32 31.35
N PRO A 114 -22.14 -18.51 31.24
CA PRO A 114 -21.80 -19.66 32.07
C PRO A 114 -20.40 -20.23 31.84
N ILE A 115 -19.73 -19.87 30.75
CA ILE A 115 -18.39 -20.35 30.38
C ILE A 115 -17.32 -19.31 30.73
N THR A 116 -17.54 -18.04 30.38
CA THR A 116 -16.55 -16.97 30.56
C THR A 116 -16.72 -16.21 31.86
N TYR A 117 -17.86 -16.37 32.55
CA TYR A 117 -18.26 -15.63 33.76
C TYR A 117 -18.24 -14.10 33.56
N GLN A 118 -18.36 -13.64 32.29
CA GLN A 118 -18.48 -12.23 31.96
C GLN A 118 -19.95 -11.82 31.86
N PRO A 119 -20.29 -10.55 32.14
CA PRO A 119 -21.63 -10.04 31.90
C PRO A 119 -22.01 -10.23 30.41
N LEU A 120 -23.22 -10.78 30.21
CA LEU A 120 -23.79 -10.88 28.85
C LEU A 120 -24.13 -9.47 28.37
N SER A 121 -23.30 -8.94 27.48
CA SER A 121 -23.51 -7.64 26.87
C SER A 121 -24.45 -7.76 25.69
N GLY A 122 -25.42 -6.88 25.60
CA GLY A 122 -26.40 -6.85 24.51
C GLY A 122 -26.70 -5.43 24.00
N PRO A 123 -27.23 -5.31 22.78
CA PRO A 123 -27.61 -4.02 22.25
C PRO A 123 -28.86 -3.47 22.97
N ASP A 124 -28.81 -2.25 23.44
CA ASP A 124 -29.93 -1.51 23.99
C ASP A 124 -30.83 -1.01 22.84
N TYR A 125 -31.88 -1.76 22.58
CA TYR A 125 -32.84 -1.43 21.53
C TYR A 125 -33.78 -0.27 21.91
N ASP A 126 -33.86 0.10 23.16
CA ASP A 126 -34.72 1.17 23.65
C ASP A 126 -34.12 2.55 23.41
N ASN A 127 -32.79 2.62 23.24
CA ASN A 127 -32.05 3.86 23.01
C ASN A 127 -31.30 3.88 21.66
N PRO A 128 -32.00 3.83 20.51
CA PRO A 128 -31.39 3.88 19.20
C PRO A 128 -30.79 5.27 18.93
N ARG A 129 -29.50 5.34 18.59
CA ARG A 129 -28.77 6.56 18.27
C ARG A 129 -28.67 6.72 16.76
N LYS A 130 -29.14 7.83 16.22
CA LYS A 130 -29.06 8.08 14.77
C LYS A 130 -27.60 8.34 14.36
N ILE A 131 -27.17 7.65 13.30
CA ILE A 131 -25.89 7.88 12.68
C ILE A 131 -26.08 8.95 11.59
N VAL A 132 -25.27 9.99 11.63
CA VAL A 132 -25.32 11.09 10.68
C VAL A 132 -23.95 11.31 10.01
N LEU A 133 -24.01 11.78 8.77
CA LEU A 133 -22.82 12.22 8.05
C LEU A 133 -22.45 13.65 8.47
N PHE A 134 -21.15 13.95 8.44
CA PHE A 134 -20.61 15.25 8.85
C PHE A 134 -20.97 15.65 10.29
N ALA A 135 -21.02 14.63 11.18
CA ALA A 135 -21.32 14.80 12.59
C ALA A 135 -20.34 15.77 13.27
N LYS A 136 -20.85 16.51 14.26
CA LYS A 136 -20.00 17.26 15.17
C LYS A 136 -19.39 16.29 16.20
N GLY A 137 -18.07 16.36 16.38
CA GLY A 137 -17.35 15.47 17.29
C GLY A 137 -16.22 16.20 18.03
N TRP A 138 -15.12 15.51 18.25
CA TRP A 138 -13.95 16.04 18.97
C TRP A 138 -13.18 17.08 18.14
N ASP A 139 -12.50 17.99 18.83
CA ASP A 139 -11.73 19.08 18.21
C ASP A 139 -10.41 18.58 17.65
N TYR A 140 -10.11 18.91 16.41
CA TYR A 140 -8.83 18.61 15.79
C TYR A 140 -8.33 19.77 14.93
N HIS A 141 -7.05 19.75 14.58
CA HIS A 141 -6.45 20.75 13.71
C HIS A 141 -5.94 20.07 12.44
N TRP A 142 -6.43 20.52 11.30
CA TRP A 142 -5.89 20.08 10.01
C TRP A 142 -5.13 21.24 9.37
N LEU A 143 -3.82 21.07 9.16
CA LEU A 143 -2.90 22.13 8.70
C LEU A 143 -3.03 23.44 9.48
N GLY A 144 -3.28 23.36 10.79
CA GLY A 144 -3.46 24.53 11.65
C GLY A 144 -4.88 25.11 11.69
N ILE A 145 -5.80 24.61 10.86
CA ILE A 145 -7.21 25.03 10.84
C ILE A 145 -7.99 24.22 11.87
N PRO A 146 -8.66 24.85 12.85
CA PRO A 146 -9.50 24.12 13.82
C PRO A 146 -10.74 23.58 13.14
N MET A 147 -11.02 22.31 13.34
CA MET A 147 -12.17 21.58 12.79
C MET A 147 -12.82 20.73 13.87
N GLN A 148 -14.16 20.47 13.73
CA GLN A 148 -14.95 19.68 14.67
C GLN A 148 -15.87 18.68 13.95
N ARG A 149 -15.85 18.64 12.61
CA ARG A 149 -16.73 17.77 11.83
C ARG A 149 -15.98 16.53 11.39
N HIS A 150 -16.65 15.40 11.58
CA HIS A 150 -16.17 14.07 11.19
C HIS A 150 -17.08 13.48 10.13
N PHE A 151 -16.53 12.62 9.28
CA PHE A 151 -17.25 11.99 8.18
C PHE A 151 -18.52 11.26 8.67
N ILE A 152 -18.43 10.56 9.81
CA ILE A 152 -19.52 9.81 10.42
C ILE A 152 -19.50 9.99 11.94
N GLY A 153 -20.66 10.00 12.56
CA GLY A 153 -20.82 10.04 14.01
C GLY A 153 -22.29 9.94 14.39
N THR A 154 -22.58 10.09 15.66
CA THR A 154 -23.93 10.10 16.19
C THR A 154 -24.50 11.52 16.23
N GLU A 155 -25.83 11.66 16.14
CA GLU A 155 -26.52 12.97 16.19
C GLU A 155 -26.33 13.66 17.54
N ASP A 156 -26.26 12.89 18.62
CA ASP A 156 -26.13 13.34 20.02
C ASP A 156 -24.68 13.55 20.47
N GLY A 157 -23.70 13.29 19.58
CA GLY A 157 -22.26 13.41 19.87
C GLY A 157 -21.69 12.31 20.76
N THR A 158 -22.45 11.25 21.02
CA THR A 158 -21.93 10.08 21.78
C THR A 158 -20.90 9.30 20.94
N PRO A 159 -19.88 8.68 21.57
CA PRO A 159 -18.87 7.90 20.85
C PRO A 159 -19.48 6.75 20.05
N LEU A 160 -19.08 6.63 18.78
CA LEU A 160 -19.49 5.54 17.89
C LEU A 160 -18.34 4.55 17.70
N HIS A 161 -18.36 3.45 18.47
CA HIS A 161 -17.36 2.39 18.42
C HIS A 161 -17.69 1.34 17.36
N VAL A 162 -17.49 1.66 16.08
CA VAL A 162 -17.84 0.77 14.95
C VAL A 162 -17.10 -0.58 15.03
N LEU A 163 -15.83 -0.56 15.42
CA LEU A 163 -15.00 -1.77 15.59
C LEU A 163 -14.72 -2.10 17.06
N GLY A 164 -15.47 -1.51 18.00
CA GLY A 164 -15.24 -1.68 19.42
C GLY A 164 -14.03 -0.93 19.95
N THR A 165 -13.65 -1.23 21.20
CA THR A 165 -12.53 -0.61 21.90
C THR A 165 -11.45 -1.63 22.25
N ASP A 166 -10.23 -1.12 22.50
CA ASP A 166 -9.09 -1.91 22.94
C ASP A 166 -9.05 -2.08 24.47
N LYS A 167 -8.01 -2.70 24.99
CA LYS A 167 -7.79 -2.94 26.44
C LYS A 167 -7.75 -1.66 27.30
N LEU A 168 -7.55 -0.50 26.70
CA LEU A 168 -7.54 0.81 27.36
C LEU A 168 -8.79 1.63 27.05
N GLY A 169 -9.82 1.01 26.45
CA GLY A 169 -11.06 1.70 26.07
C GLY A 169 -10.93 2.65 24.89
N ARG A 170 -9.87 2.54 24.09
CA ARG A 170 -9.64 3.44 22.96
C ARG A 170 -10.29 2.87 21.68
N ASP A 171 -10.92 3.73 20.90
CA ASP A 171 -11.64 3.32 19.68
C ASP A 171 -10.70 2.73 18.62
N ILE A 172 -10.99 1.47 18.22
CA ILE A 172 -10.15 0.72 17.29
C ILE A 172 -10.21 1.30 15.87
N LEU A 173 -11.41 1.71 15.40
CA LEU A 173 -11.55 2.27 14.05
C LEU A 173 -10.77 3.58 13.91
N SER A 174 -10.97 4.53 14.82
CA SER A 174 -10.28 5.82 14.80
C SER A 174 -8.76 5.66 14.90
N ARG A 175 -8.31 4.76 15.76
CA ARG A 175 -6.87 4.43 15.89
C ARG A 175 -6.31 3.78 14.62
N GLY A 176 -7.06 2.87 13.99
CA GLY A 176 -6.67 2.24 12.73
C GLY A 176 -6.54 3.24 11.59
N ILE A 177 -7.48 4.19 11.49
CA ILE A 177 -7.44 5.28 10.52
C ILE A 177 -6.25 6.22 10.79
N ILE A 178 -6.05 6.69 12.00
CA ILE A 178 -4.90 7.55 12.38
C ILE A 178 -3.58 6.80 12.24
N GLY A 179 -3.56 5.51 12.60
CA GLY A 179 -2.39 4.64 12.49
C GLY A 179 -1.91 4.44 11.05
N SER A 180 -2.82 4.56 10.07
CA SER A 180 -2.47 4.48 8.65
C SER A 180 -1.38 5.49 8.25
N ARG A 181 -1.34 6.69 8.85
CA ARG A 181 -0.32 7.70 8.58
C ARG A 181 1.09 7.19 8.85
N ILE A 182 1.29 6.58 10.01
CA ILE A 182 2.62 6.10 10.40
C ILE A 182 2.98 4.85 9.60
N SER A 183 2.08 3.86 9.50
CA SER A 183 2.35 2.62 8.76
C SER A 183 2.59 2.88 7.26
N LEU A 184 1.78 3.71 6.61
CA LEU A 184 2.00 4.09 5.20
C LEU A 184 3.22 4.99 5.02
N ALA A 185 3.49 5.94 5.95
CA ALA A 185 4.68 6.78 5.88
C ALA A 185 5.97 5.94 5.97
N ILE A 186 6.03 4.99 6.90
CA ILE A 186 7.16 4.04 7.00
C ILE A 186 7.34 3.29 5.68
N ALA A 187 6.25 2.76 5.11
CA ALA A 187 6.32 2.01 3.86
C ALA A 187 6.80 2.88 2.69
N LEU A 188 6.23 4.08 2.51
CA LEU A 188 6.58 4.98 1.42
C LEU A 188 7.99 5.56 1.55
N ILE A 189 8.41 5.96 2.74
CA ILE A 189 9.77 6.45 2.97
C ILE A 189 10.78 5.32 2.75
N SER A 190 10.53 4.13 3.32
CA SER A 190 11.41 2.99 3.15
C SER A 190 11.56 2.59 1.69
N ILE A 191 10.46 2.46 0.94
CA ILE A 191 10.53 2.05 -0.46
C ILE A 191 11.23 3.10 -1.32
N THR A 192 11.04 4.39 -1.03
CA THR A 192 11.74 5.48 -1.72
C THR A 192 13.25 5.38 -1.50
N LEU A 193 13.70 5.21 -0.27
CA LEU A 193 15.13 5.06 0.05
C LEU A 193 15.72 3.78 -0.54
N ILE A 194 15.01 2.67 -0.44
CA ILE A 194 15.39 1.39 -1.06
C ILE A 194 15.58 1.56 -2.56
N THR A 195 14.64 2.24 -3.22
CA THR A 195 14.68 2.47 -4.66
C THR A 195 15.85 3.34 -5.06
N MET A 196 16.08 4.45 -4.38
CA MET A 196 17.19 5.35 -4.66
C MET A 196 18.54 4.63 -4.52
N ILE A 197 18.78 4.02 -3.36
CA ILE A 197 20.05 3.35 -3.06
C ILE A 197 20.21 2.11 -3.94
N GLY A 198 19.20 1.23 -3.99
CA GLY A 198 19.27 -0.04 -4.72
C GLY A 198 19.45 0.15 -6.23
N THR A 199 18.72 1.12 -6.82
CA THR A 199 18.85 1.42 -8.25
C THR A 199 20.23 2.02 -8.56
N MET A 200 20.69 2.98 -7.77
CA MET A 200 22.00 3.61 -7.96
C MET A 200 23.12 2.58 -7.85
N VAL A 201 23.13 1.77 -6.80
CA VAL A 201 24.14 0.71 -6.58
C VAL A 201 24.04 -0.36 -7.66
N GLY A 202 22.83 -0.80 -8.01
CA GLY A 202 22.63 -1.85 -9.01
C GLY A 202 23.08 -1.43 -10.42
N ILE A 203 22.74 -0.20 -10.84
CA ILE A 203 23.19 0.32 -12.16
C ILE A 203 24.70 0.50 -12.19
N THR A 204 25.30 1.15 -11.19
CA THR A 204 26.73 1.40 -11.17
C THR A 204 27.54 0.10 -11.12
N SER A 205 27.12 -0.86 -10.30
CA SER A 205 27.70 -2.20 -10.22
C SER A 205 27.62 -2.94 -11.57
N GLY A 206 26.43 -3.02 -12.16
CA GLY A 206 26.21 -3.73 -13.42
C GLY A 206 26.88 -3.10 -14.63
N TYR A 207 26.96 -1.74 -14.68
CA TYR A 207 27.55 -1.03 -15.80
C TYR A 207 29.08 -0.98 -15.74
N LEU A 208 29.66 -0.56 -14.61
CA LEU A 208 31.13 -0.45 -14.48
C LEU A 208 31.79 -1.83 -14.48
N GLY A 209 31.23 -2.81 -13.80
CA GLY A 209 31.76 -4.18 -13.77
C GLY A 209 33.10 -4.27 -13.05
N GLY A 210 33.88 -5.32 -13.39
CA GLY A 210 35.25 -5.52 -12.94
C GLY A 210 35.40 -5.61 -11.43
N ARG A 211 36.53 -5.05 -10.90
CA ARG A 211 36.87 -5.11 -9.45
C ARG A 211 35.87 -4.32 -8.59
N PHE A 212 35.31 -3.24 -9.11
CA PHE A 212 34.31 -2.42 -8.40
C PHE A 212 33.03 -3.21 -8.15
N ASP A 213 32.53 -3.88 -9.18
CA ASP A 213 31.37 -4.77 -9.07
C ASP A 213 31.60 -5.89 -8.07
N LEU A 214 32.77 -6.57 -8.16
CA LEU A 214 33.10 -7.65 -7.24
C LEU A 214 33.08 -7.18 -5.77
N TRP A 215 33.65 -6.02 -5.47
CA TRP A 215 33.65 -5.48 -4.12
C TRP A 215 32.23 -5.12 -3.64
N LEU A 216 31.45 -4.42 -4.47
CA LEU A 216 30.06 -4.09 -4.14
C LEU A 216 29.20 -5.34 -3.90
N GLN A 217 29.39 -6.39 -4.72
CA GLN A 217 28.67 -7.65 -4.53
C GLN A 217 29.04 -8.33 -3.21
N ARG A 218 30.29 -8.23 -2.73
CA ARG A 218 30.64 -8.71 -1.38
C ARG A 218 29.90 -7.99 -0.27
N VAL A 219 29.72 -6.66 -0.39
CA VAL A 219 28.91 -5.88 0.56
C VAL A 219 27.45 -6.32 0.52
N VAL A 220 26.88 -6.46 -0.68
CA VAL A 220 25.50 -6.91 -0.87
C VAL A 220 25.29 -8.31 -0.29
N GLU A 221 26.20 -9.25 -0.59
CA GLU A 221 26.17 -10.61 -0.05
C GLU A 221 26.26 -10.62 1.47
N PHE A 222 27.15 -9.81 2.06
CA PHE A 222 27.27 -9.66 3.50
C PHE A 222 25.97 -9.19 4.14
N VAL A 223 25.34 -8.15 3.59
CA VAL A 223 24.05 -7.62 4.09
C VAL A 223 22.94 -8.68 4.00
N LEU A 224 22.92 -9.45 2.91
CA LEU A 224 21.88 -10.46 2.68
C LEU A 224 22.15 -11.79 3.42
N ALA A 225 23.38 -12.04 3.88
CA ALA A 225 23.74 -13.26 4.60
C ALA A 225 23.03 -13.38 5.97
N PHE A 226 22.70 -12.25 6.60
CA PHE A 226 22.02 -12.28 7.89
C PHE A 226 20.53 -12.59 7.72
N PRO A 227 19.98 -13.54 8.48
CA PRO A 227 18.54 -13.74 8.54
C PRO A 227 17.90 -12.51 9.17
N HIS A 228 17.02 -11.84 8.42
CA HIS A 228 16.57 -10.49 8.76
C HIS A 228 15.80 -10.40 10.09
N LEU A 229 14.89 -11.34 10.37
CA LEU A 229 14.08 -11.30 11.59
C LEU A 229 14.95 -11.46 12.86
N PRO A 230 15.83 -12.50 12.97
CA PRO A 230 16.73 -12.60 14.11
C PRO A 230 17.65 -11.40 14.29
N LEU A 231 18.19 -10.85 13.19
CA LEU A 231 19.03 -9.66 13.24
C LEU A 231 18.25 -8.46 13.81
N PHE A 232 17.01 -8.26 13.36
CA PHE A 232 16.15 -7.18 13.84
C PHE A 232 15.83 -7.29 15.32
N LEU A 233 15.45 -8.49 15.76
CA LEU A 233 15.18 -8.74 17.16
C LEU A 233 16.40 -8.47 18.04
N ALA A 234 17.57 -8.95 17.62
CA ALA A 234 18.82 -8.71 18.33
C ALA A 234 19.17 -7.21 18.41
N LEU A 235 19.05 -6.47 17.31
CA LEU A 235 19.33 -5.02 17.28
C LEU A 235 18.29 -4.23 18.08
N ALA A 236 17.02 -4.63 18.08
CA ALA A 236 15.96 -3.97 18.83
C ALA A 236 16.19 -4.03 20.35
N THR A 237 16.82 -5.09 20.84
CA THR A 237 17.16 -5.21 22.28
C THR A 237 18.20 -4.18 22.75
N LEU A 238 18.96 -3.59 21.81
CA LEU A 238 19.94 -2.54 22.12
C LEU A 238 19.30 -1.18 22.36
N ILE A 239 18.02 -1.01 21.96
CA ILE A 239 17.31 0.26 22.16
C ILE A 239 16.75 0.31 23.59
N PRO A 240 17.12 1.32 24.40
CA PRO A 240 16.58 1.48 25.74
C PRO A 240 15.04 1.58 25.70
N VAL A 241 14.36 0.96 26.66
CA VAL A 241 12.88 1.01 26.74
C VAL A 241 12.37 2.45 26.91
N THR A 242 13.17 3.31 27.54
CA THR A 242 12.89 4.75 27.75
C THR A 242 13.18 5.63 26.55
N ALA A 243 13.67 5.05 25.44
CA ALA A 243 14.00 5.82 24.25
C ALA A 243 12.76 6.50 23.64
N PRO A 244 12.90 7.69 23.04
CA PRO A 244 11.78 8.39 22.42
C PRO A 244 11.24 7.60 21.21
N SER A 245 9.95 7.77 20.91
CA SER A 245 9.27 7.11 19.79
C SER A 245 9.92 7.37 18.44
N THR A 246 10.59 8.53 18.29
CA THR A 246 11.35 8.89 17.06
C THR A 246 12.56 8.00 16.84
N LEU A 247 13.23 7.56 17.90
CA LEU A 247 14.36 6.63 17.79
C LEU A 247 13.88 5.25 17.32
N PHE A 248 12.75 4.76 17.85
CA PHE A 248 12.14 3.52 17.38
C PHE A 248 11.73 3.61 15.90
N LEU A 249 11.11 4.73 15.49
CA LEU A 249 10.75 4.98 14.10
C LEU A 249 12.00 4.96 13.19
N SER A 250 13.05 5.67 13.57
CA SER A 250 14.31 5.69 12.82
C SER A 250 14.96 4.31 12.74
N PHE A 251 14.88 3.54 13.83
CA PHE A 251 15.39 2.16 13.85
C PHE A 251 14.63 1.26 12.89
N VAL A 252 13.29 1.31 12.88
CA VAL A 252 12.47 0.53 11.95
C VAL A 252 12.82 0.87 10.51
N LEU A 253 12.94 2.17 10.18
CA LEU A 253 13.36 2.63 8.85
C LEU A 253 14.75 2.12 8.48
N LEU A 254 15.74 2.26 9.37
CA LEU A 254 17.11 1.79 9.14
C LEU A 254 17.15 0.30 8.82
N VAL A 255 16.41 -0.48 9.56
CA VAL A 255 16.37 -1.94 9.46
C VAL A 255 15.73 -2.38 8.14
N ILE A 256 14.58 -1.80 7.78
CA ILE A 256 13.88 -2.10 6.53
C ILE A 256 14.71 -1.68 5.32
N VAL A 257 15.22 -0.45 5.34
CA VAL A 257 16.03 0.10 4.24
C VAL A 257 17.38 -0.61 4.15
N GLY A 258 18.03 -0.86 5.29
CA GLY A 258 19.36 -1.46 5.37
C GLY A 258 19.50 -2.80 4.64
N ARG A 259 18.42 -3.59 4.59
CA ARG A 259 18.38 -4.83 3.81
C ARG A 259 17.74 -4.64 2.43
N GLY A 260 16.67 -3.85 2.33
CA GLY A 260 15.85 -3.74 1.11
C GLY A 260 16.64 -3.24 -0.09
N TRP A 261 17.54 -2.27 0.09
CA TRP A 261 18.38 -1.76 -1.00
C TRP A 261 19.28 -2.85 -1.61
N ALA A 262 19.80 -3.77 -0.79
CA ALA A 262 20.69 -4.83 -1.25
C ALA A 262 19.96 -5.83 -2.16
N GLN A 263 18.71 -6.17 -1.82
CA GLN A 263 17.87 -7.02 -2.65
C GLN A 263 17.59 -6.37 -4.01
N LEU A 264 17.11 -5.12 -4.01
CA LEU A 264 16.81 -4.38 -5.23
C LEU A 264 18.06 -4.15 -6.09
N SER A 265 19.21 -3.89 -5.46
CA SER A 265 20.47 -3.67 -6.21
C SER A 265 20.88 -4.90 -7.02
N ARG A 266 20.65 -6.12 -6.52
CA ARG A 266 20.91 -7.36 -7.27
C ARG A 266 20.00 -7.50 -8.48
N GLU A 267 18.72 -7.20 -8.33
CA GLU A 267 17.74 -7.24 -9.41
C GLU A 267 18.09 -6.25 -10.51
N VAL A 268 18.36 -5.00 -10.12
CA VAL A 268 18.74 -3.91 -11.03
C VAL A 268 20.08 -4.19 -11.72
N ARG A 269 21.07 -4.72 -10.98
CA ARG A 269 22.35 -5.13 -11.55
C ARG A 269 22.18 -6.17 -12.65
N SER A 270 21.37 -7.19 -12.41
CA SER A 270 21.10 -8.24 -13.40
C SER A 270 20.53 -7.67 -14.70
N LYS A 271 19.56 -6.76 -14.60
CA LYS A 271 18.98 -6.04 -15.75
C LYS A 271 20.00 -5.16 -16.44
N THR A 272 20.83 -4.45 -15.68
CA THR A 272 21.88 -3.56 -16.22
C THR A 272 22.93 -4.33 -17.01
N LEU A 273 23.35 -5.51 -16.51
CA LEU A 273 24.29 -6.38 -17.22
C LEU A 273 23.74 -6.85 -18.56
N ALA A 274 22.45 -7.18 -18.62
CA ALA A 274 21.79 -7.54 -19.88
C ALA A 274 21.77 -6.37 -20.86
N LEU A 275 21.42 -5.16 -20.38
CA LEU A 275 21.34 -3.96 -21.22
C LEU A 275 22.70 -3.47 -21.74
N ARG A 276 23.78 -3.66 -20.98
CA ARG A 276 25.15 -3.28 -21.39
C ARG A 276 25.58 -3.95 -22.70
N GLY A 277 25.09 -5.16 -22.96
CA GLY A 277 25.43 -5.92 -24.19
C GLY A 277 24.62 -5.53 -25.42
N VAL A 278 23.63 -4.67 -25.32
CA VAL A 278 22.71 -4.34 -26.44
C VAL A 278 23.36 -3.33 -27.40
N ASP A 279 23.08 -3.46 -28.70
CA ASP A 279 23.75 -2.73 -29.79
C ASP A 279 23.68 -1.21 -29.65
N TYR A 280 22.55 -0.64 -29.21
CA TYR A 280 22.46 0.81 -29.06
C TYR A 280 23.35 1.37 -27.93
N VAL A 281 23.64 0.57 -26.89
CA VAL A 281 24.57 0.95 -25.81
C VAL A 281 26.00 0.91 -26.36
N ARG A 282 26.37 -0.18 -27.05
CA ARG A 282 27.68 -0.32 -27.69
C ARG A 282 27.92 0.75 -28.75
N ALA A 283 26.89 1.12 -29.53
CA ALA A 283 26.98 2.22 -30.48
C ALA A 283 27.26 3.55 -29.79
N ALA A 284 26.59 3.82 -28.66
CA ALA A 284 26.83 5.02 -27.86
C ALA A 284 28.27 5.06 -27.30
N GLU A 285 28.82 3.91 -26.85
CA GLU A 285 30.23 3.79 -26.44
C GLU A 285 31.19 4.07 -27.61
N ALA A 286 30.92 3.50 -28.79
CA ALA A 286 31.77 3.65 -29.97
C ALA A 286 31.87 5.10 -30.49
N ILE A 287 30.81 5.90 -30.31
CA ILE A 287 30.82 7.35 -30.67
C ILE A 287 31.36 8.23 -29.55
N GLY A 288 31.89 7.63 -28.44
CA GLY A 288 32.55 8.37 -27.35
C GLY A 288 31.60 8.99 -26.31
N ALA A 289 30.39 8.46 -26.13
CA ALA A 289 29.53 8.93 -25.04
C ALA A 289 30.13 8.60 -23.67
N SER A 290 30.07 9.55 -22.73
CA SER A 290 30.53 9.33 -21.36
C SER A 290 29.66 8.33 -20.61
N ASP A 291 30.24 7.60 -19.65
CA ASP A 291 29.54 6.62 -18.81
C ASP A 291 28.27 7.20 -18.15
N GLY A 292 28.38 8.40 -17.59
CA GLY A 292 27.22 9.08 -16.98
C GLY A 292 26.08 9.34 -17.99
N ARG A 293 26.41 9.65 -19.25
CA ARG A 293 25.43 9.82 -20.33
C ARG A 293 24.78 8.49 -20.69
N ILE A 294 25.55 7.42 -20.78
CA ILE A 294 25.04 6.09 -21.10
C ILE A 294 24.12 5.62 -19.99
N ILE A 295 24.55 5.74 -18.73
CA ILE A 295 23.74 5.36 -17.57
C ILE A 295 22.43 6.12 -17.56
N THR A 296 22.44 7.45 -17.66
CA THR A 296 21.24 8.27 -17.46
C THR A 296 20.29 8.25 -18.66
N ARG A 297 20.81 8.13 -19.89
CA ARG A 297 20.02 8.26 -21.10
C ARG A 297 19.65 6.93 -21.77
N HIS A 298 20.42 5.87 -21.51
CA HIS A 298 20.21 4.58 -22.16
C HIS A 298 19.87 3.46 -21.18
N ILE A 299 20.52 3.37 -20.01
CA ILE A 299 20.28 2.29 -19.06
C ILE A 299 19.14 2.60 -18.10
N LEU A 300 19.20 3.71 -17.38
CA LEU A 300 18.23 4.08 -16.36
C LEU A 300 16.76 4.09 -16.87
N PRO A 301 16.42 4.66 -18.04
CA PRO A 301 15.04 4.64 -18.54
C PRO A 301 14.53 3.21 -18.78
N ASN A 302 15.38 2.30 -19.27
CA ASN A 302 15.00 0.91 -19.53
C ASN A 302 14.86 0.08 -18.25
N VAL A 303 15.66 0.37 -17.22
CA VAL A 303 15.57 -0.27 -15.90
C VAL A 303 14.37 0.26 -15.11
N THR A 304 13.97 1.52 -15.34
CA THR A 304 12.89 2.18 -14.59
C THR A 304 11.58 1.40 -14.64
N SER A 305 11.24 0.79 -15.78
CA SER A 305 10.03 -0.04 -15.91
C SER A 305 10.03 -1.20 -14.91
N HIS A 306 11.14 -1.91 -14.78
CA HIS A 306 11.29 -2.97 -13.80
C HIS A 306 11.26 -2.44 -12.35
N VAL A 307 11.94 -1.32 -12.11
CA VAL A 307 11.98 -0.69 -10.78
C VAL A 307 10.58 -0.28 -10.32
N ILE A 308 9.75 0.32 -11.20
CA ILE A 308 8.37 0.71 -10.86
C ILE A 308 7.56 -0.49 -10.37
N VAL A 309 7.65 -1.63 -11.06
CA VAL A 309 6.96 -2.87 -10.65
C VAL A 309 7.50 -3.38 -9.32
N SER A 310 8.82 -3.47 -9.16
CA SER A 310 9.46 -3.94 -7.92
C SER A 310 9.11 -3.04 -6.73
N VAL A 311 9.05 -1.73 -6.92
CA VAL A 311 8.65 -0.74 -5.91
C VAL A 311 7.20 -0.96 -5.47
N THR A 312 6.29 -1.08 -6.43
CA THR A 312 4.86 -1.20 -6.11
C THR A 312 4.57 -2.49 -5.35
N LEU A 313 5.18 -3.61 -5.76
CA LEU A 313 5.07 -4.90 -5.08
C LEU A 313 5.89 -4.98 -3.78
N GLY A 314 6.86 -4.08 -3.58
CA GLY A 314 7.65 -3.97 -2.37
C GLY A 314 6.90 -3.33 -1.20
N ILE A 315 5.96 -2.40 -1.47
CA ILE A 315 5.19 -1.70 -0.43
C ILE A 315 4.42 -2.66 0.48
N PRO A 316 3.62 -3.63 -0.04
CA PRO A 316 2.95 -4.64 0.79
C PRO A 316 3.88 -5.37 1.74
N THR A 317 5.05 -5.78 1.23
CA THR A 317 6.05 -6.50 2.02
C THR A 317 6.56 -5.64 3.19
N ILE A 318 6.76 -4.34 2.96
CA ILE A 318 7.20 -3.41 4.01
C ILE A 318 6.11 -3.20 5.06
N VAL A 319 4.84 -3.04 4.64
CA VAL A 319 3.70 -2.90 5.56
C VAL A 319 3.55 -4.14 6.44
N LEU A 320 3.66 -5.34 5.86
CA LEU A 320 3.65 -6.59 6.60
C LEU A 320 4.81 -6.68 7.59
N LEU A 321 6.02 -6.29 7.18
CA LEU A 321 7.20 -6.32 8.04
C LEU A 321 7.08 -5.32 9.20
N GLU A 322 6.63 -4.09 8.95
CA GLU A 322 6.34 -3.09 10.00
C GLU A 322 5.31 -3.61 11.00
N SER A 323 4.21 -4.15 10.49
CA SER A 323 3.14 -4.69 11.31
C SER A 323 3.60 -5.89 12.15
N PHE A 324 4.43 -6.76 11.60
CA PHE A 324 5.01 -7.89 12.30
C PHE A 324 5.99 -7.45 13.41
N LEU A 325 6.89 -6.50 13.09
CA LEU A 325 7.80 -5.92 14.09
C LEU A 325 7.03 -5.22 15.21
N GLY A 326 5.94 -4.52 14.84
CA GLY A 326 5.04 -3.90 15.80
C GLY A 326 4.37 -4.90 16.72
N PHE A 327 3.81 -5.97 16.16
CA PHE A 327 3.21 -7.07 16.92
C PHE A 327 4.19 -7.67 17.95
N LEU A 328 5.47 -7.81 17.58
CA LEU A 328 6.52 -8.27 18.48
C LEU A 328 6.99 -7.19 19.49
N GLY A 329 6.47 -5.97 19.43
CA GLY A 329 6.82 -4.88 20.35
C GLY A 329 8.06 -4.08 19.96
N PHE A 330 8.57 -4.25 18.74
CA PHE A 330 9.79 -3.62 18.25
C PHE A 330 9.54 -2.52 17.19
N ALA A 331 8.30 -2.05 17.07
CA ALA A 331 7.97 -0.93 16.20
C ALA A 331 7.80 0.39 16.98
N VAL A 332 6.96 1.22 16.46
CA VAL A 332 6.65 2.56 17.01
C VAL A 332 6.03 2.44 18.39
N LYS A 333 6.36 3.37 19.28
CA LYS A 333 5.78 3.45 20.64
C LYS A 333 4.85 4.65 20.79
N PRO A 334 3.92 4.63 21.76
CA PRO A 334 3.15 5.81 22.13
C PRO A 334 4.07 7.04 22.34
N PRO A 335 3.66 8.26 21.92
CA PRO A 335 2.30 8.64 21.53
C PRO A 335 1.94 8.37 20.06
N LEU A 336 2.84 7.81 19.24
CA LEU A 336 2.57 7.45 17.87
C LEU A 336 1.64 6.22 17.81
N ILE A 337 0.85 6.15 16.77
CA ILE A 337 -0.08 5.02 16.52
C ILE A 337 0.28 4.44 15.17
N SER A 338 0.50 3.11 15.12
CA SER A 338 0.66 2.34 13.89
C SER A 338 -0.17 1.07 13.96
N TRP A 339 -0.41 0.42 12.83
CA TRP A 339 -1.13 -0.85 12.81
C TRP A 339 -0.38 -1.95 13.58
N GLY A 340 0.96 -1.95 13.46
CA GLY A 340 1.80 -2.88 14.22
C GLY A 340 1.68 -2.71 15.72
N LEU A 341 1.65 -1.47 16.24
CA LEU A 341 1.42 -1.20 17.66
C LEU A 341 0.02 -1.68 18.11
N MET A 342 -1.00 -1.50 17.29
CA MET A 342 -2.35 -1.98 17.61
C MET A 342 -2.42 -3.50 17.65
N LEU A 343 -1.69 -4.20 16.79
CA LEU A 343 -1.59 -5.66 16.81
C LEU A 343 -0.86 -6.17 18.06
N GLN A 344 0.11 -5.44 18.59
CA GLN A 344 0.77 -5.75 19.86
C GLN A 344 -0.24 -5.73 21.01
N ASP A 345 -1.16 -4.77 21.02
CA ASP A 345 -2.23 -4.67 22.02
C ASP A 345 -3.16 -5.90 21.98
N ALA A 346 -3.30 -6.54 20.81
CA ALA A 346 -4.08 -7.77 20.60
C ALA A 346 -3.32 -9.08 20.90
N GLY A 347 -2.03 -9.02 21.25
CA GLY A 347 -1.12 -10.16 21.29
C GLY A 347 -1.34 -11.20 22.39
N THR A 348 -2.45 -11.17 23.16
CA THR A 348 -2.76 -12.18 24.18
C THR A 348 -3.89 -13.10 23.71
N PHE A 349 -3.65 -14.41 23.71
CA PHE A 349 -4.65 -15.40 23.26
C PHE A 349 -5.96 -15.35 24.05
N SER A 350 -5.89 -15.08 25.35
CA SER A 350 -7.08 -14.93 26.21
C SER A 350 -7.94 -13.72 25.76
N ALA A 351 -7.30 -12.59 25.42
CA ALA A 351 -8.01 -11.42 24.94
C ALA A 351 -8.67 -11.66 23.57
N ILE A 352 -7.99 -12.38 22.66
CA ILE A 352 -8.56 -12.72 21.34
C ILE A 352 -9.77 -13.64 21.48
N GLY A 353 -9.71 -14.62 22.39
CA GLY A 353 -10.82 -15.56 22.63
C GLY A 353 -12.06 -14.87 23.17
N SER A 354 -11.90 -13.90 24.07
CA SER A 354 -13.01 -13.18 24.70
C SER A 354 -13.47 -11.97 23.88
N TYR A 355 -12.57 -11.30 23.15
CA TYR A 355 -12.80 -10.03 22.46
C TYR A 355 -12.25 -10.05 21.03
N PRO A 356 -12.84 -10.84 20.11
CA PRO A 356 -12.28 -11.07 18.78
C PRO A 356 -12.11 -9.80 17.92
N TRP A 357 -12.85 -8.74 18.20
CA TRP A 357 -12.75 -7.46 17.47
C TRP A 357 -11.41 -6.75 17.66
N ILE A 358 -10.61 -7.09 18.69
CA ILE A 358 -9.26 -6.52 18.85
C ILE A 358 -8.31 -6.90 17.71
N LEU A 359 -8.65 -7.92 16.91
CA LEU A 359 -7.93 -8.29 15.69
C LEU A 359 -8.27 -7.43 14.48
N SER A 360 -9.24 -6.51 14.58
CA SER A 360 -9.62 -5.62 13.47
C SER A 360 -8.44 -4.87 12.80
N PRO A 361 -7.34 -4.53 13.49
CA PRO A 361 -6.16 -3.95 12.85
C PRO A 361 -5.55 -4.82 11.74
N VAL A 362 -5.72 -6.14 11.79
CA VAL A 362 -5.33 -7.05 10.68
C VAL A 362 -6.06 -6.66 9.39
N GLY A 363 -7.32 -6.26 9.48
CA GLY A 363 -8.13 -5.83 8.34
C GLY A 363 -7.52 -4.65 7.60
N PHE A 364 -7.00 -3.64 8.30
CA PHE A 364 -6.33 -2.48 7.68
C PHE A 364 -5.07 -2.90 6.92
N VAL A 365 -4.27 -3.81 7.52
CA VAL A 365 -3.08 -4.35 6.88
C VAL A 365 -3.45 -5.14 5.63
N LEU A 366 -4.43 -6.05 5.72
CA LEU A 366 -4.88 -6.89 4.59
C LEU A 366 -5.43 -6.06 3.43
N ILE A 367 -6.27 -5.05 3.71
CA ILE A 367 -6.80 -4.15 2.67
C ILE A 367 -5.65 -3.42 1.97
N THR A 368 -4.66 -2.95 2.72
CA THR A 368 -3.50 -2.25 2.15
C THR A 368 -2.65 -3.18 1.30
N VAL A 369 -2.35 -4.39 1.79
CA VAL A 369 -1.61 -5.42 1.04
C VAL A 369 -2.33 -5.76 -0.26
N PHE A 370 -3.63 -5.99 -0.19
CA PHE A 370 -4.44 -6.29 -1.36
C PHE A 370 -4.46 -5.14 -2.37
N ALA A 371 -4.64 -3.90 -1.90
CA ALA A 371 -4.68 -2.71 -2.75
C ALA A 371 -3.38 -2.51 -3.55
N PHE A 372 -2.23 -2.59 -2.87
CA PHE A 372 -0.93 -2.42 -3.53
C PHE A 372 -0.54 -3.61 -4.41
N ASN A 373 -0.88 -4.84 -4.04
CA ASN A 373 -0.66 -6.01 -4.91
C ASN A 373 -1.48 -5.91 -6.19
N ALA A 374 -2.78 -5.61 -6.09
CA ALA A 374 -3.63 -5.43 -7.26
C ALA A 374 -3.15 -4.30 -8.18
N LEU A 375 -2.68 -3.18 -7.60
CA LEU A 375 -2.06 -2.09 -8.34
C LEU A 375 -0.75 -2.55 -9.03
N GLY A 376 0.11 -3.26 -8.31
CA GLY A 376 1.41 -3.74 -8.80
C GLY A 376 1.27 -4.75 -9.94
N ASP A 377 0.36 -5.70 -9.81
CA ASP A 377 0.06 -6.68 -10.87
C ASP A 377 -0.46 -5.99 -12.13
N GLY A 378 -1.42 -5.05 -11.97
CA GLY A 378 -1.91 -4.25 -13.09
C GLY A 378 -0.84 -3.40 -13.79
N LEU A 379 0.11 -2.84 -13.04
CA LEU A 379 1.26 -2.11 -13.59
C LEU A 379 2.22 -3.07 -14.30
N ARG A 380 2.49 -4.22 -13.74
CA ARG A 380 3.34 -5.25 -14.35
C ARG A 380 2.78 -5.69 -15.70
N ASP A 381 1.49 -6.02 -15.77
CA ASP A 381 0.82 -6.43 -17.02
C ASP A 381 0.83 -5.32 -18.08
N ALA A 382 0.77 -4.06 -17.66
CA ALA A 382 0.79 -2.92 -18.56
C ALA A 382 2.19 -2.62 -19.13
N ILE A 383 3.23 -2.87 -18.34
CA ILE A 383 4.63 -2.58 -18.69
C ILE A 383 5.24 -3.74 -19.48
N ASP A 384 4.96 -5.00 -19.09
CA ASP A 384 5.52 -6.21 -19.69
C ASP A 384 4.38 -7.04 -20.33
N PRO A 385 4.11 -6.83 -21.63
CA PRO A 385 2.97 -7.45 -22.30
C PRO A 385 3.23 -8.89 -22.79
N TYR A 386 4.40 -9.50 -22.47
CA TYR A 386 4.79 -10.84 -22.93
C TYR A 386 5.06 -11.78 -21.76
#